data_ce9cc0d2f55f0ed5d97a4f212fa5b44d
#
_entry.id   ce9cc0d2f55f0ed5d97a4f212fa5b44d
#
_cell.length_a   1.000
_cell.length_b   1.000
_cell.length_c   1.000
_cell.angle_alpha   90.00
_cell.angle_beta   90.00
_cell.angle_gamma   90.00
#
_symmetry.space_group_name_H-M   'P 1'
#
loop_
_entity.id
_entity.type
_entity.pdbx_description
1 polymer ?
#
loop_
_entity_poly.entity_id
_entity_poly.type
_entity_poly.pdbx_seq_one_letter_code
_entity_poly.pdbx_strand_id
1 'polypeptide(L)'
;MIRLSRIAALASLTAAMSVSVVIYGQQNRVANTPSTAVNVTNDVLRRAGTANDPLPGAWLSYGRAQGETRYSTLKQIDSTNAKRLGLAWSYVMGAGGGNQESTPLMWNNTLYGITTWSVVFALDARTGKELWRWDPEVNQTTVRPVICCGNVNRGIAIYNGMIIAPSIDGRLFALNAVTGKPVWETRVVYPQDLYTLTMAPRIAGGKVIIGASGGDKPTRGQFAAVDAQTGEFLWRFYTVPGDPSLPYESEALRRAAKTWGGDFYKNGGGGAVWDGFAYDPEANLVYVGTGNAQPWVQKFRGIQNVDNLYTCSILAVDVNTGQLKWYYQATPNDNWDFDNVQQLMLLDLNINGRTRKVLTQASKNGFFYVLDRVTGEFISGEPFVKVSWALSMGKDGRPVVNPAAYYDQDPISIYPTGGGAHNWSAMSFNPATGLVYIPSSYQSFPYQAQAQFRPGSTGYVRPQGPTKTIEPSFGPEPPAGARGGLQAWDPVHQRLKWNIEGGGGIGGGTATTAGN
;
A
#
# COMPACT_ATOMS: atom_id res chain seq x y z
N MET A 1 66.99 48.79 39.77
CA MET A 1 67.19 49.13 41.21
C MET A 1 66.07 48.44 42.00
N ILE A 2 66.49 47.56 42.90
CA ILE A 2 65.97 47.27 44.24
C ILE A 2 64.69 46.42 44.29
N ARG A 3 64.94 45.16 44.58
CA ARG A 3 64.73 44.22 45.73
C ARG A 3 63.26 43.84 46.01
N LEU A 4 62.96 42.60 45.83
CA LEU A 4 62.93 41.47 46.81
C LEU A 4 62.10 41.72 48.07
N SER A 5 61.04 40.99 48.25
CA SER A 5 60.92 40.13 49.44
C SER A 5 59.88 39.02 49.27
N ARG A 6 60.26 37.85 49.68
CA ARG A 6 59.49 36.60 49.77
C ARG A 6 58.61 36.65 51.00
N ILE A 7 57.39 36.16 50.90
CA ILE A 7 56.70 35.51 52.04
C ILE A 7 56.01 34.29 51.52
N ALA A 8 56.40 33.14 52.05
CA ALA A 8 55.75 31.88 51.85
C ALA A 8 54.53 31.81 52.77
N ALA A 9 53.40 31.44 52.20
CA ALA A 9 52.27 31.00 52.99
C ALA A 9 51.83 29.62 52.46
N LEU A 10 51.98 28.60 53.31
CA LEU A 10 51.36 27.31 53.16
C LEU A 10 49.87 27.53 53.08
N ALA A 11 49.31 27.06 52.00
CA ALA A 11 47.84 26.82 51.88
C ALA A 11 47.65 25.35 51.61
N SER A 12 47.01 24.71 52.54
CA SER A 12 46.54 23.33 52.57
C SER A 12 45.71 23.02 51.36
N LEU A 13 46.13 22.01 50.59
CA LEU A 13 45.31 21.35 49.58
C LEU A 13 44.18 20.56 50.28
N THR A 14 42.98 21.09 50.32
CA THR A 14 41.77 20.35 50.49
C THR A 14 41.33 19.84 49.10
N ALA A 15 41.60 18.59 48.83
CA ALA A 15 41.05 17.88 47.68
C ALA A 15 39.53 17.78 47.85
N ALA A 16 38.80 18.63 47.21
CA ALA A 16 37.37 18.45 47.01
C ALA A 16 37.18 17.34 45.97
N MET A 17 36.98 16.12 46.40
CA MET A 17 36.42 15.05 45.57
C MET A 17 34.99 15.45 45.23
N SER A 18 34.77 15.96 44.02
CA SER A 18 33.48 16.06 43.40
C SER A 18 33.01 14.63 43.09
N VAL A 19 32.24 14.08 44.00
CA VAL A 19 31.44 12.86 43.73
C VAL A 19 30.39 13.30 42.72
N SER A 20 30.64 13.03 41.46
CA SER A 20 29.60 13.05 40.41
C SER A 20 28.63 11.91 40.72
N VAL A 21 27.58 12.23 41.47
CA VAL A 21 26.43 11.35 41.59
C VAL A 21 25.78 11.30 40.21
N VAL A 22 26.10 10.27 39.44
CA VAL A 22 25.33 9.89 38.29
C VAL A 22 23.98 9.42 38.83
N ILE A 23 23.04 10.34 38.91
CA ILE A 23 21.64 10.00 39.12
C ILE A 23 21.22 9.24 37.85
N TYR A 24 21.35 7.93 37.86
CA TYR A 24 20.55 7.09 36.98
C TYR A 24 19.11 7.45 37.27
N GLY A 25 18.53 8.24 36.39
CA GLY A 25 17.10 8.50 36.42
C GLY A 25 16.42 7.14 36.49
N GLN A 26 15.82 6.83 37.62
CA GLN A 26 14.79 5.81 37.66
C GLN A 26 13.84 6.20 36.56
N GLN A 27 13.83 5.39 35.48
CA GLN A 27 12.71 5.39 34.57
C GLN A 27 11.50 5.19 35.46
N ASN A 28 10.74 6.25 35.68
CA ASN A 28 9.42 6.16 36.21
C ASN A 28 8.70 5.17 35.28
N ARG A 29 8.65 3.92 35.72
CA ARG A 29 7.61 3.01 35.23
C ARG A 29 6.33 3.74 35.54
N VAL A 30 5.79 4.43 34.52
CA VAL A 30 4.40 4.85 34.53
C VAL A 30 3.67 3.60 34.91
N ALA A 31 3.09 3.57 36.11
CA ALA A 31 2.28 2.48 36.57
C ALA A 31 1.22 2.30 35.48
N ASN A 32 1.39 1.27 34.66
CA ASN A 32 0.36 0.82 33.76
C ASN A 32 -0.80 0.43 34.68
N THR A 33 -1.75 1.34 34.84
CA THR A 33 -3.09 0.95 35.26
C THR A 33 -3.45 -0.19 34.30
N PRO A 34 -3.80 -1.39 34.75
CA PRO A 34 -4.13 -2.47 33.85
C PRO A 34 -5.24 -1.98 32.95
N SER A 35 -4.91 -1.69 31.70
CA SER A 35 -5.92 -1.40 30.70
C SER A 35 -6.75 -2.67 30.61
N THR A 36 -8.04 -2.60 30.88
CA THR A 36 -9.00 -3.69 30.64
C THR A 36 -9.12 -4.01 29.15
N ALA A 37 -8.43 -3.25 28.31
CA ALA A 37 -8.41 -3.42 26.87
C ALA A 37 -7.62 -4.68 26.48
N VAL A 38 -8.23 -5.50 25.64
CA VAL A 38 -7.55 -6.62 24.98
C VAL A 38 -6.44 -6.08 24.09
N ASN A 39 -5.20 -6.51 24.34
CA ASN A 39 -4.04 -6.08 23.56
C ASN A 39 -4.09 -6.65 22.14
N VAL A 40 -3.66 -5.89 21.14
CA VAL A 40 -3.66 -6.28 19.72
C VAL A 40 -2.41 -7.10 19.43
N THR A 41 -2.50 -8.41 19.65
CA THR A 41 -1.44 -9.39 19.38
C THR A 41 -1.65 -10.09 18.03
N ASN A 42 -0.69 -10.92 17.60
CA ASN A 42 -0.85 -11.77 16.42
C ASN A 42 -2.11 -12.66 16.49
N ASP A 43 -2.45 -13.20 17.67
CA ASP A 43 -3.64 -14.02 17.85
C ASP A 43 -4.93 -13.20 17.69
N VAL A 44 -4.96 -11.98 18.23
CA VAL A 44 -6.10 -11.05 18.06
C VAL A 44 -6.27 -10.68 16.58
N LEU A 45 -5.18 -10.32 15.90
CA LEU A 45 -5.23 -9.98 14.47
C LEU A 45 -5.68 -11.16 13.61
N ARG A 46 -5.22 -12.37 13.90
CA ARG A 46 -5.63 -13.59 13.19
C ARG A 46 -7.12 -13.89 13.35
N ARG A 47 -7.70 -13.59 14.51
CA ARG A 47 -9.12 -13.84 14.79
C ARG A 47 -10.04 -12.67 14.39
N ALA A 48 -9.48 -11.52 14.07
CA ALA A 48 -10.25 -10.34 13.66
C ALA A 48 -11.18 -10.66 12.46
N GLY A 49 -12.47 -10.33 12.61
CA GLY A 49 -13.48 -10.58 11.58
C GLY A 49 -14.01 -12.02 11.53
N THR A 50 -13.53 -12.93 12.36
CA THR A 50 -14.04 -14.31 12.46
C THR A 50 -15.13 -14.41 13.54
N ALA A 51 -15.78 -15.58 13.64
CA ALA A 51 -16.74 -15.86 14.72
C ALA A 51 -16.12 -15.79 16.13
N ASN A 52 -14.80 -15.95 16.24
CA ASN A 52 -14.04 -15.91 17.48
C ASN A 52 -13.28 -14.58 17.67
N ASP A 53 -13.71 -13.53 16.99
CA ASP A 53 -13.11 -12.18 17.10
C ASP A 53 -13.26 -11.65 18.52
N PRO A 54 -12.17 -11.40 19.27
CA PRO A 54 -12.25 -10.88 20.64
C PRO A 54 -12.60 -9.39 20.66
N LEU A 55 -12.53 -8.69 19.53
CA LEU A 55 -12.77 -7.26 19.40
C LEU A 55 -13.68 -6.94 18.19
N PRO A 56 -14.90 -7.49 18.11
CA PRO A 56 -15.73 -7.41 16.90
C PRO A 56 -16.11 -5.97 16.50
N GLY A 57 -16.09 -5.03 17.47
CA GLY A 57 -16.33 -3.60 17.22
C GLY A 57 -15.09 -2.81 16.79
N ALA A 58 -13.90 -3.42 16.78
CA ALA A 58 -12.67 -2.73 16.43
C ALA A 58 -12.38 -2.76 14.91
N TRP A 59 -11.50 -1.83 14.48
CA TRP A 59 -10.94 -1.79 13.14
C TRP A 59 -9.42 -1.78 13.27
N LEU A 60 -8.78 -2.98 13.23
CA LEU A 60 -7.42 -3.19 13.72
C LEU A 60 -6.34 -3.15 12.62
N SER A 61 -6.71 -3.16 11.36
CA SER A 61 -5.81 -3.05 10.21
C SER A 61 -6.47 -2.26 9.09
N TYR A 62 -5.74 -1.91 8.06
CA TYR A 62 -6.26 -1.15 6.91
C TYR A 62 -7.56 -1.73 6.34
N GLY A 63 -7.62 -3.03 6.11
CA GLY A 63 -8.81 -3.76 5.64
C GLY A 63 -9.64 -4.38 6.76
N ARG A 64 -9.54 -3.89 8.00
CA ARG A 64 -10.14 -4.37 9.24
C ARG A 64 -9.54 -5.69 9.76
N ALA A 65 -9.32 -6.67 8.90
CA ALA A 65 -8.72 -7.97 9.20
C ALA A 65 -7.54 -8.24 8.26
N GLN A 66 -6.72 -9.23 8.54
CA GLN A 66 -5.54 -9.59 7.73
C GLN A 66 -5.89 -10.02 6.30
N GLY A 67 -7.12 -10.52 6.08
CA GLY A 67 -7.66 -10.82 4.75
C GLY A 67 -8.13 -9.60 3.95
N GLU A 68 -8.07 -8.40 4.50
CA GLU A 68 -8.32 -7.11 3.83
C GLU A 68 -9.73 -6.95 3.23
N THR A 69 -10.75 -7.62 3.78
CA THR A 69 -12.12 -7.66 3.23
C THR A 69 -12.94 -6.40 3.46
N ARG A 70 -12.53 -5.52 4.40
CA ARG A 70 -13.25 -4.31 4.83
C ARG A 70 -14.72 -4.60 5.23
N TYR A 71 -14.94 -5.77 5.81
CA TYR A 71 -16.23 -6.22 6.32
C TYR A 71 -16.30 -6.12 7.84
N SER A 72 -17.31 -5.44 8.35
CA SER A 72 -17.62 -5.37 9.78
C SER A 72 -18.73 -6.34 10.14
N THR A 73 -18.54 -7.09 11.25
CA THR A 73 -19.57 -8.00 11.79
C THR A 73 -20.68 -7.28 12.57
N LEU A 74 -20.59 -5.95 12.72
CA LEU A 74 -21.58 -5.11 13.40
C LEU A 74 -22.90 -5.06 12.59
N LYS A 75 -24.04 -5.06 13.31
CA LYS A 75 -25.39 -5.09 12.74
C LYS A 75 -26.27 -3.90 13.14
N GLN A 76 -25.73 -2.94 13.93
CA GLN A 76 -26.52 -1.83 14.46
C GLN A 76 -27.01 -0.86 13.38
N ILE A 77 -26.29 -0.81 12.26
CA ILE A 77 -26.67 0.01 11.10
C ILE A 77 -27.08 -0.94 9.99
N ASP A 78 -28.30 -0.77 9.48
CA ASP A 78 -28.90 -1.59 8.43
C ASP A 78 -29.75 -0.73 7.46
N SER A 79 -30.36 -1.34 6.46
CA SER A 79 -31.18 -0.66 5.45
C SER A 79 -32.39 0.07 6.04
N THR A 80 -32.86 -0.28 7.23
CA THR A 80 -34.02 0.35 7.87
C THR A 80 -33.66 1.64 8.60
N ASN A 81 -32.43 1.77 9.09
CA ASN A 81 -31.99 2.88 9.92
C ASN A 81 -30.86 3.74 9.32
N ALA A 82 -30.15 3.25 8.30
CA ALA A 82 -29.03 3.99 7.67
C ALA A 82 -29.41 5.41 7.24
N LYS A 83 -30.63 5.62 6.74
CA LYS A 83 -31.16 6.96 6.34
C LYS A 83 -31.34 7.95 7.50
N ARG A 84 -31.26 7.48 8.76
CA ARG A 84 -31.35 8.30 9.97
C ARG A 84 -29.99 8.70 10.54
N LEU A 85 -28.89 8.26 9.94
CA LEU A 85 -27.55 8.63 10.37
C LEU A 85 -27.38 10.15 10.24
N GLY A 86 -26.79 10.76 11.27
CA GLY A 86 -26.43 12.15 11.32
C GLY A 86 -24.99 12.34 11.79
N LEU A 87 -24.49 13.56 11.64
CA LEU A 87 -23.15 13.92 12.11
C LEU A 87 -23.11 13.97 13.63
N ALA A 88 -22.29 13.12 14.25
CA ALA A 88 -22.07 13.11 15.70
C ALA A 88 -21.02 14.17 16.12
N TRP A 89 -19.93 14.26 15.38
CA TRP A 89 -18.84 15.22 15.59
C TRP A 89 -17.99 15.35 14.31
N SER A 90 -17.19 16.40 14.25
CA SER A 90 -16.17 16.60 13.21
C SER A 90 -14.84 16.97 13.85
N TYR A 91 -13.75 16.65 13.18
CA TYR A 91 -12.40 16.94 13.62
C TYR A 91 -11.59 17.58 12.49
N VAL A 92 -10.92 18.69 12.78
CA VAL A 92 -10.09 19.39 11.82
C VAL A 92 -8.66 18.87 11.94
N MET A 93 -8.22 18.12 10.94
CA MET A 93 -6.88 17.50 10.91
C MET A 93 -5.72 18.50 10.77
N GLY A 94 -6.00 19.76 10.43
CA GLY A 94 -5.02 20.79 10.16
C GLY A 94 -4.65 20.92 8.69
N ALA A 95 -3.77 21.87 8.38
CA ALA A 95 -3.35 22.16 7.00
C ALA A 95 -2.34 21.09 6.53
N GLY A 96 -2.80 20.08 5.84
CA GLY A 96 -1.93 19.05 5.23
C GLY A 96 -1.67 19.28 3.74
N GLY A 97 -2.68 19.73 3.01
CA GLY A 97 -2.71 19.70 1.54
C GLY A 97 -2.67 18.26 1.01
N GLY A 98 -2.96 18.06 -0.27
CA GLY A 98 -3.03 16.75 -0.90
C GLY A 98 -4.32 15.98 -0.59
N ASN A 99 -4.41 14.76 -1.12
CA ASN A 99 -5.56 13.88 -0.93
C ASN A 99 -5.44 13.10 0.38
N GLN A 100 -6.48 13.14 1.21
CA GLN A 100 -6.54 12.31 2.41
C GLN A 100 -6.99 10.90 2.04
N GLU A 101 -6.05 9.94 2.02
CA GLU A 101 -6.29 8.56 1.60
C GLU A 101 -6.28 7.56 2.77
N SER A 102 -6.01 8.04 4.00
CA SER A 102 -5.82 7.16 5.13
C SER A 102 -7.11 6.52 5.63
N THR A 103 -7.03 5.23 5.95
CA THR A 103 -8.05 4.53 6.72
C THR A 103 -7.76 4.71 8.20
N PRO A 104 -8.67 5.33 8.99
CA PRO A 104 -8.50 5.41 10.44
C PRO A 104 -8.70 4.03 11.08
N LEU A 105 -7.95 3.77 12.15
CA LEU A 105 -8.09 2.55 12.94
C LEU A 105 -8.83 2.84 14.24
N MET A 106 -9.61 1.87 14.73
CA MET A 106 -10.37 1.98 15.96
C MET A 106 -10.02 0.85 16.92
N TRP A 107 -9.52 1.20 18.10
CA TRP A 107 -9.21 0.28 19.18
C TRP A 107 -9.45 0.94 20.54
N ASN A 108 -10.09 0.22 21.46
CA ASN A 108 -10.32 0.68 22.83
C ASN A 108 -10.98 2.07 22.93
N ASN A 109 -12.08 2.29 22.19
CA ASN A 109 -12.78 3.58 22.07
C ASN A 109 -11.93 4.76 21.60
N THR A 110 -10.77 4.50 21.04
CA THR A 110 -9.87 5.51 20.47
C THR A 110 -9.79 5.32 18.97
N LEU A 111 -9.99 6.41 18.22
CA LEU A 111 -9.79 6.46 16.78
C LEU A 111 -8.41 7.04 16.51
N TYR A 112 -7.59 6.29 15.79
CA TYR A 112 -6.25 6.70 15.40
C TYR A 112 -6.23 7.01 13.91
N GLY A 113 -5.57 8.10 13.56
CA GLY A 113 -5.43 8.53 12.18
C GLY A 113 -4.08 9.16 11.90
N ILE A 114 -3.81 9.38 10.61
CA ILE A 114 -2.59 10.02 10.12
C ILE A 114 -2.93 10.99 9.01
N THR A 115 -2.26 12.13 8.98
CA THR A 115 -2.42 13.14 7.93
C THR A 115 -1.51 12.86 6.74
N THR A 116 -1.69 13.61 5.68
CA THR A 116 -0.87 13.52 4.45
C THR A 116 0.63 13.77 4.69
N TRP A 117 0.99 14.62 5.67
CA TRP A 117 2.38 14.86 6.09
C TRP A 117 2.81 13.98 7.26
N SER A 118 2.09 12.89 7.48
CA SER A 118 2.42 11.85 8.45
C SER A 118 2.28 12.27 9.92
N VAL A 119 1.52 13.33 10.21
CA VAL A 119 1.15 13.69 11.58
C VAL A 119 0.12 12.69 12.09
N VAL A 120 0.43 12.00 13.18
CA VAL A 120 -0.44 10.98 13.81
C VAL A 120 -1.27 11.63 14.91
N PHE A 121 -2.53 11.23 15.03
CA PHE A 121 -3.44 11.72 16.06
C PHE A 121 -4.30 10.60 16.63
N ALA A 122 -4.74 10.78 17.87
CA ALA A 122 -5.70 9.91 18.55
C ALA A 122 -6.87 10.74 19.06
N LEU A 123 -8.09 10.25 18.82
CA LEU A 123 -9.34 10.89 19.21
C LEU A 123 -10.16 9.94 20.08
N ASP A 124 -10.87 10.49 21.06
CA ASP A 124 -11.98 9.76 21.66
C ASP A 124 -13.05 9.50 20.61
N ALA A 125 -13.33 8.24 20.33
CA ALA A 125 -14.17 7.83 19.20
C ALA A 125 -15.64 8.29 19.35
N ARG A 126 -16.12 8.61 20.57
CA ARG A 126 -17.49 9.04 20.83
C ARG A 126 -17.65 10.54 20.70
N THR A 127 -16.63 11.31 21.04
CA THR A 127 -16.73 12.78 21.16
C THR A 127 -15.94 13.53 20.11
N GLY A 128 -15.01 12.87 19.41
CA GLY A 128 -14.07 13.50 18.49
C GLY A 128 -12.98 14.34 19.17
N LYS A 129 -12.93 14.34 20.53
CA LYS A 129 -11.92 15.08 21.27
C LYS A 129 -10.53 14.50 21.03
N GLU A 130 -9.55 15.37 20.67
CA GLU A 130 -8.16 14.96 20.55
C GLU A 130 -7.60 14.56 21.92
N LEU A 131 -7.01 13.36 21.95
CA LEU A 131 -6.32 12.81 23.13
C LEU A 131 -4.83 13.12 23.07
N TRP A 132 -4.23 12.96 21.92
CA TRP A 132 -2.86 13.33 21.64
C TRP A 132 -2.62 13.51 20.13
N ARG A 133 -1.55 14.24 19.79
CA ARG A 133 -1.03 14.44 18.44
C ARG A 133 0.48 14.33 18.47
N TRP A 134 1.05 13.75 17.42
CA TRP A 134 2.48 13.63 17.24
C TRP A 134 2.88 13.98 15.80
N ASP A 135 3.89 14.84 15.64
CA ASP A 135 4.40 15.29 14.35
C ASP A 135 5.82 14.73 14.15
N PRO A 136 6.10 13.99 13.05
CA PRO A 136 7.44 13.50 12.72
C PRO A 136 8.38 14.61 12.22
N GLU A 137 7.92 15.84 12.10
CA GLU A 137 8.69 17.02 11.65
C GLU A 137 9.35 16.76 10.27
N VAL A 138 8.54 16.32 9.29
CA VAL A 138 9.03 16.04 7.94
C VAL A 138 9.61 17.30 7.30
N ASN A 139 10.86 17.23 6.84
CA ASN A 139 11.45 18.29 6.02
C ASN A 139 10.80 18.30 4.63
N GLN A 140 9.77 19.12 4.46
CA GLN A 140 9.00 19.21 3.23
C GLN A 140 9.84 19.68 2.03
N THR A 141 10.89 20.49 2.25
CA THR A 141 11.75 20.98 1.17
C THR A 141 12.52 19.86 0.49
N THR A 142 12.99 18.86 1.26
CA THR A 142 13.71 17.72 0.71
C THR A 142 12.78 16.66 0.14
N VAL A 143 11.56 16.53 0.64
CA VAL A 143 10.63 15.46 0.24
C VAL A 143 9.77 15.86 -0.97
N ARG A 144 9.30 17.13 -1.06
CA ARG A 144 8.44 17.59 -2.17
C ARG A 144 8.96 17.26 -3.58
N PRO A 145 10.25 17.43 -3.91
CA PRO A 145 10.75 17.12 -5.26
C PRO A 145 10.71 15.65 -5.65
N VAL A 146 10.64 14.74 -4.67
CA VAL A 146 10.66 13.28 -4.91
C VAL A 146 9.28 12.63 -4.85
N ILE A 147 8.26 13.37 -4.39
CA ILE A 147 6.87 12.91 -4.42
C ILE A 147 6.39 12.82 -5.87
N CYS A 148 5.79 11.70 -6.23
CA CYS A 148 5.15 11.49 -7.54
C CYS A 148 3.80 12.22 -7.63
N CYS A 149 2.84 11.83 -6.82
CA CYS A 149 1.41 11.98 -7.09
C CYS A 149 0.69 12.75 -5.98
N GLY A 150 1.41 13.55 -5.22
CA GLY A 150 0.93 14.29 -4.06
C GLY A 150 1.42 13.71 -2.72
N ASN A 151 1.37 14.57 -1.71
CA ASN A 151 1.68 14.14 -0.34
C ASN A 151 0.49 13.35 0.20
N VAL A 152 0.64 12.03 0.24
CA VAL A 152 -0.38 11.09 0.71
C VAL A 152 0.17 10.16 1.77
N ASN A 153 -0.70 9.69 2.65
CA ASN A 153 -0.43 8.61 3.59
C ASN A 153 -1.69 7.77 3.73
N ARG A 154 -1.61 6.44 3.54
CA ARG A 154 -2.79 5.56 3.50
C ARG A 154 -3.17 4.96 4.83
N GLY A 155 -2.34 5.16 5.87
CA GLY A 155 -2.72 4.72 7.21
C GLY A 155 -1.56 4.23 8.07
N ILE A 156 -1.95 3.61 9.15
CA ILE A 156 -1.12 3.15 10.26
C ILE A 156 -1.44 1.68 10.58
N ALA A 157 -0.66 1.06 11.47
CA ALA A 157 -0.98 -0.24 12.05
C ALA A 157 -1.02 -0.16 13.59
N ILE A 158 -1.68 -1.14 14.21
CA ILE A 158 -1.72 -1.30 15.67
C ILE A 158 -1.11 -2.64 16.04
N TYR A 159 -0.18 -2.65 17.00
CA TYR A 159 0.41 -3.88 17.51
C TYR A 159 0.98 -3.69 18.91
N ASN A 160 0.65 -4.60 19.83
CA ASN A 160 1.17 -4.66 21.21
C ASN A 160 1.18 -3.31 21.94
N GLY A 161 0.06 -2.55 21.87
CA GLY A 161 -0.08 -1.25 22.52
C GLY A 161 0.67 -0.11 21.82
N MET A 162 1.13 -0.32 20.59
CA MET A 162 1.81 0.68 19.78
C MET A 162 1.02 1.00 18.51
N ILE A 163 1.11 2.25 18.07
CA ILE A 163 0.70 2.73 16.75
C ILE A 163 1.95 2.78 15.88
N ILE A 164 1.94 2.04 14.79
CA ILE A 164 3.07 2.00 13.86
C ILE A 164 2.72 2.87 12.65
N ALA A 165 3.49 3.92 12.45
CA ALA A 165 3.21 4.99 11.50
C ALA A 165 4.38 5.19 10.52
N PRO A 166 4.14 5.12 9.20
CA PRO A 166 5.13 5.49 8.22
C PRO A 166 5.18 7.01 8.06
N SER A 167 6.37 7.56 7.93
CA SER A 167 6.56 8.94 7.53
C SER A 167 6.94 9.02 6.05
N ILE A 168 6.38 10.00 5.36
CA ILE A 168 6.58 10.17 3.92
C ILE A 168 8.06 10.34 3.52
N ASP A 169 8.91 10.75 4.46
CA ASP A 169 10.36 10.87 4.29
C ASP A 169 11.15 9.56 4.46
N GLY A 170 10.46 8.42 4.55
CA GLY A 170 11.09 7.10 4.57
C GLY A 170 11.40 6.52 5.95
N ARG A 171 10.94 7.18 7.04
CA ARG A 171 11.03 6.66 8.41
C ARG A 171 9.77 5.88 8.78
N LEU A 172 9.93 4.90 9.67
CA LEU A 172 8.87 4.15 10.30
C LEU A 172 8.98 4.32 11.81
N PHE A 173 7.90 4.65 12.48
CA PHE A 173 7.86 4.92 13.91
C PHE A 173 6.89 3.96 14.60
N ALA A 174 7.21 3.58 15.84
CA ALA A 174 6.21 3.10 16.78
C ALA A 174 5.97 4.16 17.85
N LEU A 175 4.71 4.46 18.08
CA LEU A 175 4.26 5.38 19.12
C LEU A 175 3.48 4.59 20.18
N ASN A 176 3.66 4.93 21.45
CA ASN A 176 2.79 4.40 22.51
C ASN A 176 1.34 4.83 22.23
N ALA A 177 0.43 3.87 22.10
CA ALA A 177 -0.95 4.14 21.69
C ALA A 177 -1.72 5.03 22.68
N VAL A 178 -1.36 5.03 23.98
CA VAL A 178 -2.03 5.84 25.01
C VAL A 178 -1.48 7.26 25.07
N THR A 179 -0.17 7.43 24.88
CA THR A 179 0.51 8.72 25.13
C THR A 179 0.98 9.44 23.88
N GLY A 180 1.02 8.75 22.72
CA GLY A 180 1.58 9.29 21.47
C GLY A 180 3.11 9.43 21.47
N LYS A 181 3.80 9.01 22.54
CA LYS A 181 5.27 9.15 22.62
C LYS A 181 5.96 8.10 21.76
N PRO A 182 7.03 8.48 21.02
CA PRO A 182 7.84 7.52 20.27
C PRO A 182 8.45 6.43 21.17
N VAL A 183 8.43 5.19 20.67
CA VAL A 183 9.03 4.01 21.30
C VAL A 183 10.27 3.59 20.53
N TRP A 184 10.18 3.51 19.21
CA TRP A 184 11.31 3.27 18.31
C TRP A 184 11.09 3.98 16.96
N GLU A 185 12.20 4.20 16.25
CA GLU A 185 12.27 4.72 14.89
C GLU A 185 13.19 3.84 14.04
N THR A 186 12.81 3.58 12.80
CA THR A 186 13.63 2.85 11.82
C THR A 186 13.59 3.55 10.47
N ARG A 187 14.76 3.75 9.86
CA ARG A 187 14.86 4.25 8.50
C ARG A 187 14.71 3.09 7.50
N VAL A 188 13.64 3.13 6.70
CA VAL A 188 13.36 2.10 5.68
C VAL A 188 13.96 2.48 4.34
N VAL A 189 13.74 3.72 3.89
CA VAL A 189 14.24 4.28 2.63
C VAL A 189 14.65 5.74 2.81
N TYR A 190 15.28 6.29 1.78
CA TYR A 190 15.81 7.66 1.82
C TYR A 190 15.23 8.50 0.67
N PRO A 191 14.78 9.76 0.93
CA PRO A 191 14.32 10.68 -0.11
C PRO A 191 15.39 11.03 -1.14
N GLN A 192 16.68 11.09 -0.75
CA GLN A 192 17.78 11.31 -1.69
C GLN A 192 17.94 10.21 -2.73
N ASP A 193 17.42 9.00 -2.44
CA ASP A 193 17.35 7.89 -3.38
C ASP A 193 15.99 7.86 -4.13
N LEU A 194 15.23 8.97 -4.07
CA LEU A 194 13.94 9.21 -4.72
C LEU A 194 12.78 8.35 -4.18
N TYR A 195 12.90 7.84 -2.95
CA TYR A 195 11.83 7.06 -2.31
C TYR A 195 11.01 7.85 -1.31
N THR A 196 9.75 7.45 -1.19
CA THR A 196 8.84 7.89 -0.13
C THR A 196 8.07 6.69 0.44
N LEU A 197 7.45 6.85 1.63
CA LEU A 197 6.51 5.86 2.18
C LEU A 197 5.11 6.46 2.18
N THR A 198 4.20 5.89 1.43
CA THR A 198 2.83 6.40 1.27
C THR A 198 1.75 5.37 1.64
N MET A 199 2.13 4.12 1.86
CA MET A 199 1.19 3.05 2.17
C MET A 199 0.94 2.88 3.66
N ALA A 200 -0.19 2.25 4.01
CA ALA A 200 -0.42 1.75 5.36
C ALA A 200 0.40 0.49 5.62
N PRO A 201 1.20 0.41 6.68
CA PRO A 201 1.94 -0.80 7.02
C PRO A 201 1.00 -1.93 7.42
N ARG A 202 1.43 -3.19 7.22
CA ARG A 202 0.68 -4.38 7.66
C ARG A 202 1.46 -5.15 8.71
N ILE A 203 0.75 -5.67 9.71
CA ILE A 203 1.33 -6.59 10.70
C ILE A 203 1.17 -8.02 10.20
N ALA A 204 2.28 -8.71 10.03
CA ALA A 204 2.36 -10.08 9.57
C ALA A 204 3.30 -10.90 10.47
N GLY A 205 2.75 -11.79 11.30
CA GLY A 205 3.54 -12.65 12.19
C GLY A 205 4.49 -11.90 13.13
N GLY A 206 4.08 -10.73 13.66
CA GLY A 206 4.91 -9.89 14.54
C GLY A 206 5.91 -9.00 13.80
N LYS A 207 5.81 -8.92 12.48
CA LYS A 207 6.62 -8.04 11.64
C LYS A 207 5.75 -6.95 11.03
N VAL A 208 6.32 -5.79 10.82
CA VAL A 208 5.75 -4.70 10.01
C VAL A 208 6.22 -4.88 8.58
N ILE A 209 5.30 -5.06 7.66
CA ILE A 209 5.61 -5.09 6.24
C ILE A 209 5.30 -3.72 5.65
N ILE A 210 6.28 -3.15 4.96
CA ILE A 210 6.21 -1.79 4.40
C ILE A 210 6.88 -1.73 3.03
N GLY A 211 6.22 -1.15 2.04
CA GLY A 211 6.74 -0.94 0.70
C GLY A 211 7.13 0.51 0.46
N ALA A 212 7.91 0.74 -0.58
CA ALA A 212 8.36 2.07 -0.98
C ALA A 212 7.69 2.54 -2.27
N SER A 213 7.27 3.81 -2.29
CA SER A 213 6.84 4.54 -3.48
C SER A 213 8.04 5.10 -4.23
N GLY A 214 7.87 5.41 -5.51
CA GLY A 214 8.89 6.01 -6.36
C GLY A 214 8.87 5.49 -7.79
N GLY A 215 7.82 4.74 -8.19
CA GLY A 215 7.75 4.03 -9.47
C GLY A 215 7.92 4.89 -10.73
N ASP A 216 7.52 6.17 -10.68
CA ASP A 216 7.69 7.12 -11.80
C ASP A 216 9.01 7.87 -11.76
N LYS A 217 9.88 7.51 -10.84
CA LYS A 217 11.26 8.00 -10.74
C LYS A 217 12.21 6.87 -11.14
N PRO A 218 13.48 7.16 -11.42
CA PRO A 218 14.46 6.13 -11.74
C PRO A 218 14.83 5.33 -10.47
N THR A 219 13.84 4.67 -9.86
CA THR A 219 13.99 3.87 -8.66
C THR A 219 13.75 2.40 -8.92
N ARG A 220 14.30 1.57 -8.06
CA ARG A 220 14.13 0.13 -8.04
C ARG A 220 13.09 -0.25 -6.99
N GLY A 221 11.98 -0.82 -7.40
CA GLY A 221 10.89 -1.21 -6.50
C GLY A 221 11.37 -2.11 -5.35
N GLN A 222 10.81 -1.89 -4.16
CA GLN A 222 11.21 -2.63 -2.96
C GLN A 222 10.16 -2.60 -1.86
N PHE A 223 10.22 -3.59 -0.98
CA PHE A 223 9.53 -3.62 0.30
C PHE A 223 10.38 -4.33 1.36
N ALA A 224 10.04 -4.14 2.62
CA ALA A 224 10.84 -4.62 3.73
C ALA A 224 9.98 -5.15 4.88
N ALA A 225 10.60 -5.95 5.74
CA ALA A 225 10.08 -6.32 7.04
C ALA A 225 10.93 -5.72 8.15
N VAL A 226 10.24 -5.21 9.15
CA VAL A 226 10.82 -4.67 10.38
C VAL A 226 10.17 -5.40 11.56
N ASP A 227 10.91 -5.75 12.59
CA ASP A 227 10.33 -6.32 13.81
C ASP A 227 9.37 -5.32 14.45
N ALA A 228 8.12 -5.71 14.66
CA ALA A 228 7.09 -4.80 15.11
C ALA A 228 7.28 -4.34 16.57
N GLN A 229 8.03 -5.10 17.37
CA GLN A 229 8.26 -4.78 18.79
C GLN A 229 9.48 -3.90 19.00
N THR A 230 10.55 -4.13 18.22
CA THR A 230 11.85 -3.50 18.44
C THR A 230 12.23 -2.45 17.40
N GLY A 231 11.60 -2.49 16.21
CA GLY A 231 11.99 -1.67 15.07
C GLY A 231 13.22 -2.19 14.32
N GLU A 232 13.74 -3.38 14.67
CA GLU A 232 14.87 -3.97 13.98
C GLU A 232 14.54 -4.27 12.52
N PHE A 233 15.43 -3.86 11.59
CA PHE A 233 15.29 -4.16 10.17
C PHE A 233 15.65 -5.62 9.91
N LEU A 234 14.69 -6.41 9.39
CA LEU A 234 14.85 -7.86 9.26
C LEU A 234 15.30 -8.29 7.86
N TRP A 235 14.58 -7.84 6.83
CA TRP A 235 14.90 -8.16 5.44
C TRP A 235 14.29 -7.16 4.47
N ARG A 236 14.83 -7.14 3.23
CA ARG A 236 14.34 -6.38 2.09
C ARG A 236 14.18 -7.28 0.88
N PHE A 237 13.13 -7.06 0.12
CA PHE A 237 12.91 -7.67 -1.18
C PHE A 237 12.88 -6.59 -2.25
N TYR A 238 13.72 -6.71 -3.27
CA TYR A 238 13.63 -5.91 -4.48
C TYR A 238 12.70 -6.58 -5.49
N THR A 239 11.83 -5.80 -6.16
CA THR A 239 10.82 -6.31 -7.07
C THR A 239 11.33 -6.45 -8.52
N VAL A 240 12.43 -5.78 -8.84
CA VAL A 240 13.08 -5.86 -10.15
C VAL A 240 14.59 -6.09 -9.97
N PRO A 241 15.28 -6.71 -10.94
CA PRO A 241 16.72 -6.94 -10.84
C PRO A 241 17.49 -5.62 -10.85
N GLY A 242 18.69 -5.64 -10.27
CA GLY A 242 19.63 -4.52 -10.28
C GLY A 242 20.59 -4.57 -11.48
N ASP A 243 21.73 -3.90 -11.30
CA ASP A 243 22.82 -3.90 -12.28
C ASP A 243 23.32 -5.33 -12.53
N PRO A 244 23.29 -5.84 -13.77
CA PRO A 244 23.71 -7.19 -14.10
C PRO A 244 25.22 -7.47 -13.91
N SER A 245 26.03 -6.44 -13.72
CA SER A 245 27.46 -6.60 -13.37
C SER A 245 27.68 -6.98 -11.90
N LEU A 246 26.63 -6.86 -11.07
CA LEU A 246 26.67 -7.19 -9.64
C LEU A 246 25.95 -8.52 -9.35
N PRO A 247 26.27 -9.21 -8.26
CA PRO A 247 25.54 -10.39 -7.83
C PRO A 247 24.07 -10.07 -7.56
N TYR A 248 23.15 -10.95 -7.98
CA TYR A 248 21.73 -10.81 -7.65
C TYR A 248 21.48 -11.16 -6.18
N GLU A 249 20.66 -10.38 -5.51
CA GLU A 249 20.35 -10.53 -4.07
C GLU A 249 19.54 -11.81 -3.76
N SER A 250 18.90 -12.39 -4.79
CA SER A 250 18.11 -13.61 -4.65
C SER A 250 17.99 -14.39 -5.95
N GLU A 251 17.64 -15.70 -5.83
CA GLU A 251 17.32 -16.53 -6.98
C GLU A 251 16.10 -16.01 -7.77
N ALA A 252 15.14 -15.39 -7.08
CA ALA A 252 14.00 -14.75 -7.71
C ALA A 252 14.46 -13.64 -8.67
N LEU A 253 15.40 -12.80 -8.25
CA LEU A 253 15.93 -11.72 -9.08
C LEU A 253 16.80 -12.22 -10.22
N ARG A 254 17.54 -13.30 -10.02
CA ARG A 254 18.30 -13.95 -11.10
C ARG A 254 17.36 -14.49 -12.20
N ARG A 255 16.20 -15.04 -11.82
CA ARG A 255 15.17 -15.46 -12.78
C ARG A 255 14.57 -14.26 -13.49
N ALA A 256 14.21 -13.20 -12.74
CA ALA A 256 13.64 -11.98 -13.28
C ALA A 256 14.58 -11.33 -14.30
N ALA A 257 15.87 -11.31 -14.07
CA ALA A 257 16.87 -10.70 -14.95
C ALA A 257 16.84 -11.25 -16.41
N LYS A 258 16.38 -12.50 -16.58
CA LYS A 258 16.20 -13.11 -17.91
C LYS A 258 15.07 -12.48 -18.74
N THR A 259 14.21 -11.69 -18.07
CA THR A 259 13.07 -10.98 -18.69
C THR A 259 13.33 -9.48 -18.81
N TRP A 260 14.58 -9.06 -18.70
CA TRP A 260 15.02 -7.69 -18.84
C TRP A 260 16.18 -7.64 -19.85
N GLY A 261 16.44 -6.45 -20.40
CA GLY A 261 17.54 -6.27 -21.33
C GLY A 261 18.02 -4.83 -21.39
N GLY A 262 19.15 -4.62 -22.06
CA GLY A 262 19.78 -3.30 -22.15
C GLY A 262 20.13 -2.71 -20.79
N ASP A 263 20.10 -1.39 -20.71
CA ASP A 263 20.51 -0.61 -19.54
C ASP A 263 19.32 -0.20 -18.64
N PHE A 264 18.27 -1.01 -18.59
CA PHE A 264 17.03 -0.71 -17.83
C PHE A 264 17.32 -0.26 -16.38
N TYR A 265 18.31 -0.88 -15.74
CA TYR A 265 18.68 -0.62 -14.34
C TYR A 265 19.16 0.83 -14.11
N LYS A 266 19.68 1.51 -15.13
CA LYS A 266 20.04 2.94 -15.06
C LYS A 266 18.83 3.85 -14.84
N ASN A 267 17.63 3.37 -15.17
CA ASN A 267 16.36 4.03 -14.92
C ASN A 267 15.55 3.34 -13.80
N GLY A 268 16.19 2.50 -12.99
CA GLY A 268 15.61 1.83 -11.84
C GLY A 268 14.75 0.62 -12.14
N GLY A 269 14.09 0.54 -13.29
CA GLY A 269 13.23 -0.58 -13.71
C GLY A 269 11.79 -0.52 -13.19
N GLY A 270 11.48 0.28 -12.17
CA GLY A 270 10.13 0.41 -11.60
C GLY A 270 9.76 -0.68 -10.60
N GLY A 271 8.51 -1.14 -10.64
CA GLY A 271 7.99 -2.18 -9.73
C GLY A 271 7.77 -1.69 -8.30
N ALA A 272 7.49 -0.40 -8.11
CA ALA A 272 7.29 0.21 -6.79
C ALA A 272 6.16 -0.48 -6.02
N VAL A 273 6.27 -0.50 -4.69
CA VAL A 273 5.29 -1.11 -3.79
C VAL A 273 4.69 -0.01 -2.91
N TRP A 274 3.68 0.67 -3.44
CA TRP A 274 3.10 1.83 -2.77
C TRP A 274 1.75 1.57 -2.10
N ASP A 275 1.15 0.36 -2.31
CA ASP A 275 -0.04 -0.17 -1.63
C ASP A 275 -0.15 -1.69 -1.88
N GLY A 276 -1.31 -2.32 -1.60
CA GLY A 276 -1.66 -3.67 -2.00
C GLY A 276 -0.96 -4.79 -1.23
N PHE A 277 -1.23 -4.88 0.09
CA PHE A 277 -0.78 -6.01 0.91
C PHE A 277 -1.95 -6.78 1.52
N ALA A 278 -1.79 -8.10 1.66
CA ALA A 278 -2.61 -8.95 2.52
C ALA A 278 -1.71 -10.01 3.18
N TYR A 279 -2.12 -10.54 4.32
CA TYR A 279 -1.36 -11.58 5.03
C TYR A 279 -2.22 -12.78 5.33
N ASP A 280 -1.76 -13.96 4.94
CA ASP A 280 -2.35 -15.26 5.32
C ASP A 280 -1.53 -15.89 6.47
N PRO A 281 -2.03 -15.87 7.71
CA PRO A 281 -1.31 -16.45 8.85
C PRO A 281 -1.22 -17.97 8.81
N GLU A 282 -2.08 -18.68 8.06
CA GLU A 282 -2.02 -20.13 7.92
C GLU A 282 -0.91 -20.57 6.96
N ALA A 283 -0.79 -19.88 5.83
CA ALA A 283 0.26 -20.14 4.85
C ALA A 283 1.59 -19.45 5.23
N ASN A 284 1.58 -18.53 6.19
CA ASN A 284 2.68 -17.64 6.55
C ASN A 284 3.19 -16.82 5.35
N LEU A 285 2.28 -16.39 4.48
CA LEU A 285 2.58 -15.65 3.26
C LEU A 285 2.04 -14.23 3.34
N VAL A 286 2.89 -13.27 3.01
CA VAL A 286 2.45 -11.91 2.66
C VAL A 286 2.32 -11.81 1.15
N TYR A 287 1.18 -11.30 0.70
CA TYR A 287 0.92 -11.02 -0.71
C TYR A 287 1.15 -9.55 -0.96
N VAL A 288 1.85 -9.25 -2.06
CA VAL A 288 2.37 -7.92 -2.36
C VAL A 288 2.09 -7.59 -3.81
N GLY A 289 1.39 -6.50 -4.05
CA GLY A 289 1.23 -5.94 -5.39
C GLY A 289 2.45 -5.11 -5.79
N THR A 290 2.84 -5.15 -7.06
CA THR A 290 3.96 -4.37 -7.59
C THR A 290 3.50 -3.42 -8.70
N GLY A 291 4.14 -2.27 -8.78
CA GLY A 291 3.82 -1.21 -9.70
C GLY A 291 4.33 -1.43 -11.12
N ASN A 292 4.11 -0.43 -11.94
CA ASN A 292 4.47 -0.34 -13.34
C ASN A 292 5.98 -0.49 -13.60
N ALA A 293 6.32 -0.78 -14.84
CA ALA A 293 7.69 -0.74 -15.31
C ALA A 293 8.18 0.72 -15.56
N GLN A 294 9.45 0.98 -15.30
CA GLN A 294 10.08 2.29 -15.56
C GLN A 294 11.26 2.13 -16.53
N PRO A 295 11.32 2.89 -17.65
CA PRO A 295 10.27 3.76 -18.19
C PRO A 295 8.97 3.04 -18.56
N TRP A 296 7.83 3.75 -18.64
CA TRP A 296 6.55 3.14 -19.06
C TRP A 296 6.63 2.56 -20.45
N VAL A 297 7.20 3.33 -21.40
CA VAL A 297 7.25 2.97 -22.81
C VAL A 297 8.29 1.88 -23.06
N GLN A 298 7.84 0.69 -23.46
CA GLN A 298 8.67 -0.50 -23.58
C GLN A 298 9.92 -0.31 -24.48
N LYS A 299 9.82 0.47 -25.57
CA LYS A 299 10.95 0.70 -26.47
C LYS A 299 12.17 1.36 -25.82
N PHE A 300 11.97 1.96 -24.64
CA PHE A 300 13.04 2.60 -23.87
C PHE A 300 13.61 1.70 -22.76
N ARG A 301 13.09 0.47 -22.59
CA ARG A 301 13.58 -0.51 -21.62
C ARG A 301 14.61 -1.50 -22.18
N GLY A 302 15.05 -1.30 -23.41
CA GLY A 302 16.07 -2.11 -24.09
C GLY A 302 15.47 -3.18 -24.97
N ILE A 303 15.12 -4.37 -24.47
CA ILE A 303 14.49 -5.44 -25.24
C ILE A 303 12.97 -5.31 -25.15
N GLN A 304 12.29 -5.36 -26.30
CA GLN A 304 10.83 -5.33 -26.38
C GLN A 304 10.24 -6.74 -26.25
N ASN A 305 8.96 -6.80 -25.93
CA ASN A 305 8.17 -8.05 -25.82
C ASN A 305 8.71 -9.06 -24.81
N VAL A 306 9.29 -8.58 -23.73
CA VAL A 306 9.74 -9.36 -22.57
C VAL A 306 8.95 -8.97 -21.34
N ASP A 307 8.79 -9.87 -20.38
CA ASP A 307 7.84 -9.72 -19.27
C ASP A 307 8.20 -8.60 -18.28
N ASN A 308 9.47 -8.27 -18.12
CA ASN A 308 9.96 -7.31 -17.12
C ASN A 308 9.56 -7.68 -15.69
N LEU A 309 9.84 -8.93 -15.28
CA LEU A 309 9.53 -9.44 -13.95
C LEU A 309 10.30 -8.68 -12.86
N TYR A 310 9.66 -8.32 -11.75
CA TYR A 310 8.27 -8.58 -11.35
C TYR A 310 7.45 -7.28 -11.31
N THR A 311 7.38 -6.52 -12.38
CA THR A 311 6.48 -5.38 -12.50
C THR A 311 5.04 -5.85 -12.70
N CYS A 312 4.06 -5.05 -12.30
CA CYS A 312 2.62 -5.32 -12.48
C CYS A 312 2.20 -6.73 -12.04
N SER A 313 2.71 -7.16 -10.89
CA SER A 313 2.58 -8.54 -10.40
C SER A 313 2.00 -8.61 -9.00
N ILE A 314 1.50 -9.78 -8.64
CA ILE A 314 1.23 -10.21 -7.27
C ILE A 314 2.34 -11.18 -6.87
N LEU A 315 3.02 -10.89 -5.77
CA LEU A 315 4.07 -11.73 -5.20
C LEU A 315 3.58 -12.35 -3.91
N ALA A 316 3.82 -13.65 -3.70
CA ALA A 316 3.64 -14.30 -2.40
C ALA A 316 5.01 -14.57 -1.79
N VAL A 317 5.27 -13.97 -0.65
CA VAL A 317 6.57 -13.99 0.01
C VAL A 317 6.43 -14.55 1.42
N ASP A 318 7.32 -15.48 1.78
CA ASP A 318 7.40 -16.00 3.14
C ASP A 318 7.77 -14.88 4.11
N VAL A 319 6.92 -14.64 5.10
CA VAL A 319 7.05 -13.48 5.99
C VAL A 319 8.27 -13.56 6.90
N ASN A 320 8.78 -14.75 7.18
CA ASN A 320 9.95 -14.93 8.05
C ASN A 320 11.26 -14.70 7.31
N THR A 321 11.33 -15.10 6.03
CA THR A 321 12.58 -15.15 5.28
C THR A 321 12.68 -14.10 4.17
N GLY A 322 11.57 -13.48 3.77
CA GLY A 322 11.53 -12.61 2.61
C GLY A 322 11.67 -13.35 1.26
N GLN A 323 11.58 -14.68 1.24
CA GLN A 323 11.74 -15.47 0.03
C GLN A 323 10.46 -15.56 -0.77
N LEU A 324 10.55 -15.32 -2.09
CA LEU A 324 9.44 -15.50 -3.04
C LEU A 324 9.05 -16.98 -3.14
N LYS A 325 7.77 -17.28 -2.92
CA LYS A 325 7.17 -18.61 -3.10
C LYS A 325 6.54 -18.77 -4.46
N TRP A 326 5.72 -17.81 -4.87
CA TRP A 326 5.11 -17.74 -6.19
C TRP A 326 4.83 -16.29 -6.61
N TYR A 327 4.57 -16.09 -7.89
CA TYR A 327 4.12 -14.81 -8.42
C TYR A 327 3.07 -15.04 -9.52
N TYR A 328 2.26 -14.02 -9.74
CA TYR A 328 1.36 -13.90 -10.89
C TYR A 328 1.52 -12.50 -11.49
N GLN A 329 1.76 -12.41 -12.80
CA GLN A 329 1.93 -11.12 -13.48
C GLN A 329 0.65 -10.76 -14.25
N ALA A 330 -0.05 -9.71 -13.79
CA ALA A 330 -1.32 -9.27 -14.36
C ALA A 330 -1.17 -8.53 -15.68
N THR A 331 -0.08 -7.78 -15.85
CA THR A 331 0.21 -7.03 -17.10
C THR A 331 1.67 -7.26 -17.49
N PRO A 332 1.98 -8.37 -18.20
CA PRO A 332 3.32 -8.59 -18.73
C PRO A 332 3.71 -7.47 -19.69
N ASN A 333 4.97 -6.99 -19.60
CA ASN A 333 5.49 -5.92 -20.45
C ASN A 333 4.61 -4.65 -20.45
N ASP A 334 4.12 -4.25 -19.28
CA ASP A 334 3.25 -3.09 -19.13
C ASP A 334 3.81 -1.86 -19.87
N ASN A 335 2.94 -1.16 -20.56
CA ASN A 335 3.25 0.05 -21.33
C ASN A 335 2.34 1.24 -20.96
N TRP A 336 1.41 1.04 -20.01
CA TRP A 336 0.28 1.93 -19.79
C TRP A 336 0.14 2.43 -18.34
N ASP A 337 1.16 2.18 -17.50
CA ASP A 337 1.09 2.49 -16.07
C ASP A 337 0.03 1.66 -15.33
N PHE A 338 -0.11 0.39 -15.68
CA PHE A 338 -1.07 -0.52 -15.04
C PHE A 338 -0.45 -1.20 -13.82
N ASP A 339 -0.15 -0.39 -12.80
CA ASP A 339 0.21 -0.94 -11.49
C ASP A 339 -0.70 -2.08 -11.06
N ASN A 340 -0.16 -3.01 -10.31
CA ASN A 340 -0.92 -4.10 -9.71
C ASN A 340 -0.92 -4.05 -8.18
N VAL A 341 -0.86 -2.84 -7.63
CA VAL A 341 -0.78 -2.55 -6.18
C VAL A 341 -2.14 -2.24 -5.54
N GLN A 342 -3.24 -2.46 -6.26
CA GLN A 342 -4.58 -2.28 -5.70
C GLN A 342 -4.82 -3.31 -4.59
N GLN A 343 -5.80 -3.01 -3.73
CA GLN A 343 -6.12 -3.87 -2.59
C GLN A 343 -6.23 -5.35 -2.98
N LEU A 344 -5.54 -6.19 -2.24
CA LEU A 344 -5.62 -7.65 -2.32
C LEU A 344 -6.58 -8.14 -1.23
N MET A 345 -7.55 -8.99 -1.57
CA MET A 345 -8.45 -9.59 -0.58
C MET A 345 -8.29 -11.11 -0.55
N LEU A 346 -8.22 -11.66 0.66
CA LEU A 346 -8.19 -13.09 0.89
C LEU A 346 -9.60 -13.58 1.24
N LEU A 347 -10.13 -14.46 0.42
CA LEU A 347 -11.48 -14.99 0.56
C LEU A 347 -11.45 -16.53 0.56
N ASP A 348 -12.49 -17.12 1.14
CA ASP A 348 -12.81 -18.54 0.97
C ASP A 348 -14.10 -18.61 0.15
N LEU A 349 -13.98 -19.03 -1.10
CA LEU A 349 -15.09 -19.06 -2.06
C LEU A 349 -15.46 -20.50 -2.44
N ASN A 350 -16.76 -20.78 -2.54
CA ASN A 350 -17.22 -22.04 -3.12
C ASN A 350 -17.18 -21.94 -4.65
N ILE A 351 -16.20 -22.62 -5.26
CA ILE A 351 -16.01 -22.66 -6.71
C ILE A 351 -16.21 -24.11 -7.16
N ASN A 352 -17.20 -24.36 -8.00
CA ASN A 352 -17.55 -25.70 -8.50
C ASN A 352 -17.76 -26.74 -7.38
N GLY A 353 -18.47 -26.32 -6.30
CA GLY A 353 -18.81 -27.19 -5.18
C GLY A 353 -17.67 -27.45 -4.18
N ARG A 354 -16.52 -26.78 -4.35
CA ARG A 354 -15.37 -26.90 -3.44
C ARG A 354 -15.00 -25.54 -2.86
N THR A 355 -14.75 -25.47 -1.56
CA THR A 355 -14.18 -24.28 -0.94
C THR A 355 -12.73 -24.12 -1.36
N ARG A 356 -12.42 -23.01 -2.04
CA ARG A 356 -11.07 -22.63 -2.47
C ARG A 356 -10.61 -21.43 -1.64
N LYS A 357 -9.39 -21.50 -1.15
CA LYS A 357 -8.70 -20.37 -0.53
C LYS A 357 -8.14 -19.49 -1.64
N VAL A 358 -8.74 -18.32 -1.83
CA VAL A 358 -8.39 -17.47 -2.97
C VAL A 358 -7.85 -16.10 -2.55
N LEU A 359 -7.06 -15.52 -3.43
CA LEU A 359 -6.71 -14.11 -3.45
C LEU A 359 -7.45 -13.46 -4.61
N THR A 360 -8.10 -12.33 -4.35
CA THR A 360 -8.84 -11.58 -5.36
C THR A 360 -8.35 -10.15 -5.47
N GLN A 361 -8.41 -9.59 -6.68
CA GLN A 361 -8.04 -8.22 -6.96
C GLN A 361 -8.81 -7.65 -8.15
N ALA A 362 -9.41 -6.45 -7.99
CA ALA A 362 -9.79 -5.61 -9.11
C ALA A 362 -8.57 -4.77 -9.49
N SER A 363 -7.94 -5.08 -10.62
CA SER A 363 -6.70 -4.44 -11.03
C SER A 363 -6.93 -3.14 -11.82
N LYS A 364 -5.93 -2.26 -11.80
CA LYS A 364 -5.85 -1.03 -12.61
C LYS A 364 -6.11 -1.31 -14.10
N ASN A 365 -5.67 -2.47 -14.58
CA ASN A 365 -5.77 -2.89 -15.98
C ASN A 365 -7.18 -3.30 -16.44
N GLY A 366 -8.16 -3.30 -15.54
CA GLY A 366 -9.58 -3.56 -15.86
C GLY A 366 -10.06 -4.98 -15.64
N PHE A 367 -9.20 -5.90 -15.22
CA PHE A 367 -9.58 -7.29 -14.91
C PHE A 367 -9.78 -7.53 -13.43
N PHE A 368 -10.76 -8.36 -13.08
CA PHE A 368 -10.93 -8.91 -11.75
C PHE A 368 -10.32 -10.30 -11.69
N TYR A 369 -9.25 -10.46 -10.92
CA TYR A 369 -8.50 -11.71 -10.81
C TYR A 369 -8.95 -12.54 -9.61
N VAL A 370 -8.96 -13.86 -9.78
CA VAL A 370 -9.11 -14.87 -8.72
C VAL A 370 -7.97 -15.87 -8.86
N LEU A 371 -7.12 -15.93 -7.87
CA LEU A 371 -5.96 -16.84 -7.80
C LEU A 371 -6.11 -17.77 -6.60
N ASP A 372 -5.61 -19.00 -6.68
CA ASP A 372 -5.38 -19.82 -5.50
C ASP A 372 -4.29 -19.17 -4.65
N ARG A 373 -4.60 -18.78 -3.41
CA ARG A 373 -3.64 -18.00 -2.59
C ARG A 373 -2.48 -18.82 -2.05
N VAL A 374 -2.58 -20.16 -2.08
CA VAL A 374 -1.50 -21.04 -1.62
C VAL A 374 -0.47 -21.30 -2.71
N THR A 375 -0.96 -21.54 -3.94
CA THR A 375 -0.13 -22.00 -5.07
C THR A 375 0.17 -20.90 -6.10
N GLY A 376 -0.65 -19.84 -6.16
CA GLY A 376 -0.61 -18.83 -7.22
C GLY A 376 -1.29 -19.26 -8.51
N GLU A 377 -1.98 -20.43 -8.53
CA GLU A 377 -2.73 -20.90 -9.68
C GLU A 377 -3.78 -19.89 -10.12
N PHE A 378 -3.80 -19.54 -11.40
CA PHE A 378 -4.86 -18.74 -11.99
C PHE A 378 -6.16 -19.54 -12.04
N ILE A 379 -7.21 -19.04 -11.41
CA ILE A 379 -8.53 -19.67 -11.41
C ILE A 379 -9.43 -18.98 -12.44
N SER A 380 -9.49 -17.64 -12.42
CA SER A 380 -10.27 -16.86 -13.37
C SER A 380 -9.83 -15.39 -13.40
N GLY A 381 -10.14 -14.70 -14.50
CA GLY A 381 -9.90 -13.27 -14.65
C GLY A 381 -10.76 -12.73 -15.79
N GLU A 382 -11.78 -11.93 -15.45
CA GLU A 382 -12.69 -11.32 -16.42
C GLU A 382 -12.67 -9.79 -16.28
N PRO A 383 -12.93 -9.05 -17.35
CA PRO A 383 -12.96 -7.60 -17.30
C PRO A 383 -14.19 -7.11 -16.54
N PHE A 384 -13.97 -6.27 -15.53
CA PHE A 384 -15.06 -5.61 -14.80
C PHE A 384 -15.42 -4.23 -15.34
N VAL A 385 -14.65 -3.72 -16.32
CA VAL A 385 -14.91 -2.52 -17.13
C VAL A 385 -14.57 -2.80 -18.59
N LYS A 386 -14.85 -1.85 -19.48
CA LYS A 386 -14.37 -1.89 -20.88
C LYS A 386 -12.85 -1.92 -20.95
N VAL A 387 -12.30 -2.82 -21.78
CA VAL A 387 -10.86 -3.02 -21.97
C VAL A 387 -10.53 -2.99 -23.46
N SER A 388 -9.53 -2.20 -23.87
CA SER A 388 -9.04 -2.15 -25.25
C SER A 388 -7.55 -2.50 -25.40
N TRP A 389 -6.78 -2.53 -24.31
CA TRP A 389 -5.35 -2.89 -24.33
C TRP A 389 -5.13 -4.40 -24.51
N ALA A 390 -6.12 -5.22 -24.20
CA ALA A 390 -6.10 -6.68 -24.40
C ALA A 390 -7.28 -7.13 -25.26
N LEU A 391 -7.11 -8.25 -25.97
CA LEU A 391 -8.12 -8.89 -26.82
C LEU A 391 -8.88 -10.00 -26.08
N SER A 392 -8.25 -10.65 -25.12
CA SER A 392 -8.81 -11.71 -24.29
C SER A 392 -7.89 -12.05 -23.12
N MET A 393 -8.40 -12.88 -22.20
CA MET A 393 -7.59 -13.55 -21.18
C MET A 393 -7.27 -14.98 -21.65
N GLY A 394 -6.00 -15.36 -21.65
CA GLY A 394 -5.58 -16.73 -21.92
C GLY A 394 -6.01 -17.70 -20.81
N LYS A 395 -6.14 -18.98 -21.13
CA LYS A 395 -6.50 -20.03 -20.16
C LYS A 395 -5.49 -20.19 -19.03
N ASP A 396 -4.25 -19.79 -19.28
CA ASP A 396 -3.14 -19.75 -18.33
C ASP A 396 -3.13 -18.47 -17.46
N GLY A 397 -4.10 -17.58 -17.68
CA GLY A 397 -4.19 -16.29 -17.00
C GLY A 397 -3.31 -15.20 -17.61
N ARG A 398 -2.67 -15.46 -18.74
CA ARG A 398 -1.90 -14.43 -19.43
C ARG A 398 -2.80 -13.64 -20.39
N PRO A 399 -2.88 -12.30 -20.28
CA PRO A 399 -3.68 -11.51 -21.21
C PRO A 399 -3.07 -11.55 -22.61
N VAL A 400 -3.93 -11.66 -23.64
CA VAL A 400 -3.55 -11.50 -25.04
C VAL A 400 -3.60 -10.03 -25.38
N VAL A 401 -2.42 -9.40 -25.44
CA VAL A 401 -2.31 -7.95 -25.65
C VAL A 401 -2.82 -7.58 -27.05
N ASN A 402 -3.56 -6.47 -27.15
CA ASN A 402 -3.95 -5.88 -28.42
C ASN A 402 -2.77 -5.10 -29.03
N PRO A 403 -2.21 -5.52 -30.17
CA PRO A 403 -1.08 -4.82 -30.80
C PRO A 403 -1.38 -3.35 -31.13
N ALA A 404 -2.65 -3.00 -31.38
CA ALA A 404 -3.06 -1.62 -31.65
C ALA A 404 -3.01 -0.71 -30.41
N ALA A 405 -2.87 -1.27 -29.21
CA ALA A 405 -2.79 -0.52 -27.96
C ALA A 405 -1.39 -0.01 -27.63
N TYR A 406 -0.37 -0.39 -28.40
CA TYR A 406 0.97 0.20 -28.28
C TYR A 406 1.03 1.58 -28.94
N TYR A 407 1.68 2.53 -28.28
CA TYR A 407 1.78 3.93 -28.71
C TYR A 407 3.21 4.38 -29.06
N ASP A 408 4.02 3.42 -29.48
CA ASP A 408 5.43 3.66 -29.85
C ASP A 408 5.59 4.55 -31.08
N GLN A 409 4.59 4.58 -31.96
CA GLN A 409 4.56 5.34 -33.22
C GLN A 409 3.58 6.51 -33.10
N ASP A 410 2.27 6.22 -32.99
CA ASP A 410 1.20 7.19 -33.06
C ASP A 410 0.55 7.41 -31.70
N PRO A 411 0.04 8.62 -31.41
CA PRO A 411 -0.74 8.87 -30.22
C PRO A 411 -2.10 8.18 -30.30
N ILE A 412 -2.43 7.41 -29.25
CA ILE A 412 -3.69 6.68 -29.14
C ILE A 412 -4.37 6.91 -27.79
N SER A 413 -5.68 6.63 -27.72
CA SER A 413 -6.43 6.53 -26.45
C SER A 413 -6.89 5.09 -26.25
N ILE A 414 -6.71 4.56 -25.03
CA ILE A 414 -7.15 3.22 -24.66
C ILE A 414 -7.99 3.22 -23.40
N TYR A 415 -8.71 2.12 -23.18
CA TYR A 415 -9.46 1.78 -21.97
C TYR A 415 -8.79 0.62 -21.24
N PRO A 416 -8.76 0.66 -19.87
CA PRO A 416 -9.07 1.81 -19.03
C PRO A 416 -7.97 2.88 -19.05
N THR A 417 -8.20 3.98 -18.35
CA THR A 417 -7.22 5.05 -18.13
C THR A 417 -5.95 4.55 -17.41
N GLY A 418 -4.82 5.24 -17.58
CA GLY A 418 -3.59 5.01 -16.78
C GLY A 418 -3.79 5.22 -15.28
N GLY A 419 -4.78 6.02 -14.86
CA GLY A 419 -5.24 6.07 -13.47
C GLY A 419 -5.95 4.80 -13.02
N GLY A 420 -6.25 3.86 -13.93
CA GLY A 420 -6.84 2.54 -13.67
C GLY A 420 -8.35 2.50 -13.73
N ALA A 421 -8.87 1.32 -14.01
CA ALA A 421 -10.27 0.97 -13.84
C ALA A 421 -10.69 1.00 -12.37
N HIS A 422 -9.78 0.62 -11.50
CA HIS A 422 -9.79 0.70 -10.05
C HIS A 422 -8.40 1.11 -9.58
N ASN A 423 -8.30 1.84 -8.48
CA ASN A 423 -7.02 2.31 -7.97
C ASN A 423 -6.91 2.06 -6.46
N TRP A 424 -6.31 2.97 -5.70
CA TRP A 424 -6.13 2.87 -4.23
C TRP A 424 -7.45 2.92 -3.44
N SER A 425 -8.53 3.45 -4.00
CA SER A 425 -9.84 3.51 -3.35
C SER A 425 -10.30 2.10 -2.97
N ALA A 426 -10.38 1.82 -1.67
CA ALA A 426 -10.56 0.46 -1.20
C ALA A 426 -11.88 -0.18 -1.66
N MET A 427 -11.83 -1.42 -2.12
CA MET A 427 -12.98 -2.29 -2.35
C MET A 427 -13.34 -3.06 -1.07
N SER A 428 -14.52 -3.68 -1.01
CA SER A 428 -14.97 -4.49 0.12
C SER A 428 -15.73 -5.73 -0.32
N PHE A 429 -15.73 -6.76 0.51
CA PHE A 429 -16.49 -8.00 0.29
C PHE A 429 -17.53 -8.17 1.38
N ASN A 430 -18.77 -8.54 1.01
CA ASN A 430 -19.80 -8.91 1.97
C ASN A 430 -20.09 -10.42 1.85
N PRO A 431 -19.80 -11.22 2.88
CA PRO A 431 -20.02 -12.66 2.84
C PRO A 431 -21.50 -13.07 2.76
N ALA A 432 -22.43 -12.21 3.21
CA ALA A 432 -23.86 -12.48 3.14
C ALA A 432 -24.40 -12.37 1.71
N THR A 433 -23.87 -11.45 0.92
CA THR A 433 -24.24 -11.29 -0.51
C THR A 433 -23.34 -12.09 -1.44
N GLY A 434 -22.13 -12.46 -1.01
CA GLY A 434 -21.10 -13.07 -1.83
C GLY A 434 -20.50 -12.12 -2.88
N LEU A 435 -20.68 -10.80 -2.73
CA LEU A 435 -20.30 -9.80 -3.71
C LEU A 435 -19.12 -8.94 -3.23
N VAL A 436 -18.31 -8.53 -4.21
CA VAL A 436 -17.27 -7.49 -4.05
C VAL A 436 -17.81 -6.16 -4.56
N TYR A 437 -17.61 -5.10 -3.79
CA TYR A 437 -18.04 -3.74 -4.13
C TYR A 437 -16.83 -2.93 -4.55
N ILE A 438 -16.81 -2.49 -5.82
CA ILE A 438 -15.63 -1.93 -6.48
C ILE A 438 -15.91 -0.49 -6.92
N PRO A 439 -15.22 0.52 -6.36
CA PRO A 439 -15.17 1.86 -6.95
C PRO A 439 -14.46 1.79 -8.32
N SER A 440 -15.15 2.13 -9.41
CA SER A 440 -14.67 1.92 -10.76
C SER A 440 -14.62 3.20 -11.59
N SER A 441 -13.66 3.28 -12.52
CA SER A 441 -13.54 4.32 -13.53
C SER A 441 -13.79 3.72 -14.92
N TYR A 442 -14.53 4.45 -15.76
CA TYR A 442 -14.92 4.03 -17.11
C TYR A 442 -14.26 4.85 -18.21
N GLN A 443 -13.19 5.57 -17.89
CA GLN A 443 -12.56 6.52 -18.78
C GLN A 443 -11.43 5.88 -19.61
N SER A 444 -11.22 6.44 -20.80
CA SER A 444 -10.01 6.22 -21.59
C SER A 444 -8.91 7.22 -21.21
N PHE A 445 -7.71 6.99 -21.69
CA PHE A 445 -6.58 7.89 -21.51
C PHE A 445 -5.73 7.97 -22.76
N PRO A 446 -5.27 9.20 -23.16
CA PRO A 446 -4.43 9.39 -24.32
C PRO A 446 -2.96 9.16 -23.98
N TYR A 447 -2.29 8.36 -24.80
CA TYR A 447 -0.86 8.04 -24.70
C TYR A 447 -0.09 8.49 -25.93
N GLN A 448 1.13 8.98 -25.70
CA GLN A 448 2.13 9.24 -26.74
C GLN A 448 3.53 9.00 -26.16
N ALA A 449 4.37 8.31 -26.92
CA ALA A 449 5.77 8.13 -26.55
C ALA A 449 6.59 9.39 -26.85
N GLN A 450 7.60 9.65 -26.04
CA GLN A 450 8.61 10.65 -26.36
C GLN A 450 9.29 10.32 -27.70
N ALA A 451 9.59 11.32 -28.51
CA ALA A 451 10.37 11.13 -29.76
C ALA A 451 11.81 10.67 -29.44
N GLN A 452 12.39 11.26 -28.39
CA GLN A 452 13.69 10.86 -27.85
C GLN A 452 13.54 10.66 -26.34
N PHE A 453 14.06 9.55 -25.81
CA PHE A 453 14.01 9.26 -24.39
C PHE A 453 14.86 10.25 -23.58
N ARG A 454 14.27 10.81 -22.53
CA ARG A 454 14.99 11.59 -21.53
C ARG A 454 15.24 10.72 -20.30
N PRO A 455 16.49 10.46 -19.94
CA PRO A 455 16.81 9.69 -18.73
C PRO A 455 16.07 10.24 -17.50
N GLY A 456 15.54 9.35 -16.67
CA GLY A 456 14.78 9.70 -15.49
C GLY A 456 13.31 10.08 -15.75
N SER A 457 12.84 10.08 -16.99
CA SER A 457 11.42 10.27 -17.33
C SER A 457 10.70 8.92 -17.49
N THR A 458 9.36 8.96 -17.54
CA THR A 458 8.54 7.78 -17.84
C THR A 458 8.60 7.37 -19.33
N GLY A 459 9.14 8.22 -20.21
CA GLY A 459 9.08 8.03 -21.65
C GLY A 459 7.73 8.42 -22.29
N TYR A 460 6.72 8.67 -21.47
CA TYR A 460 5.40 9.14 -21.88
C TYR A 460 5.35 10.67 -21.98
N VAL A 461 4.56 11.17 -22.92
CA VAL A 461 4.12 12.58 -22.99
C VAL A 461 2.63 12.63 -23.28
N ARG A 462 1.97 13.66 -22.77
CA ARG A 462 0.57 13.90 -23.12
C ARG A 462 0.47 14.39 -24.57
N PRO A 463 -0.35 13.74 -25.42
CA PRO A 463 -0.58 14.22 -26.79
C PRO A 463 -1.09 15.65 -26.82
N GLN A 464 -0.59 16.46 -27.76
CA GLN A 464 -1.03 17.84 -27.97
C GLN A 464 -2.13 17.96 -29.05
N GLY A 465 -2.43 16.87 -29.75
CA GLY A 465 -3.42 16.79 -30.82
C GLY A 465 -4.43 15.66 -30.65
N PRO A 466 -5.28 15.44 -31.65
CA PRO A 466 -6.23 14.34 -31.64
C PRO A 466 -5.53 12.99 -31.50
N THR A 467 -6.16 12.06 -30.78
CA THR A 467 -5.71 10.67 -30.62
C THR A 467 -6.73 9.73 -31.25
N LYS A 468 -6.26 8.67 -31.88
CA LYS A 468 -7.12 7.58 -32.31
C LYS A 468 -7.53 6.77 -31.08
N THR A 469 -8.84 6.68 -30.81
CA THR A 469 -9.35 5.79 -29.77
C THR A 469 -9.31 4.35 -30.25
N ILE A 470 -8.71 3.47 -29.45
CA ILE A 470 -8.79 2.02 -29.66
C ILE A 470 -10.07 1.57 -28.95
N GLU A 471 -11.04 1.14 -29.75
CA GLU A 471 -12.33 0.71 -29.21
C GLU A 471 -12.18 -0.55 -28.33
N PRO A 472 -12.91 -0.61 -27.20
CA PRO A 472 -12.85 -1.77 -26.32
C PRO A 472 -13.47 -2.97 -26.99
N SER A 473 -12.77 -4.12 -26.91
CA SER A 473 -13.21 -5.37 -27.52
C SER A 473 -14.15 -6.16 -26.61
N PHE A 474 -14.13 -5.92 -25.30
CA PHE A 474 -14.95 -6.67 -24.34
C PHE A 474 -15.01 -5.92 -22.99
N GLY A 475 -15.85 -6.45 -22.08
CA GLY A 475 -16.15 -5.87 -20.76
C GLY A 475 -17.57 -5.32 -20.66
N PRO A 476 -18.11 -5.17 -19.45
CA PRO A 476 -19.48 -4.69 -19.24
C PRO A 476 -19.65 -3.24 -19.68
N GLU A 477 -20.86 -2.93 -20.17
CA GLU A 477 -21.22 -1.55 -20.48
C GLU A 477 -21.34 -0.70 -19.19
N PRO A 478 -20.74 0.49 -19.16
CA PRO A 478 -20.98 1.43 -18.07
C PRO A 478 -22.39 2.01 -18.14
N PRO A 479 -22.91 2.60 -17.05
CA PRO A 479 -24.11 3.43 -17.14
C PRO A 479 -23.90 4.54 -18.16
N ALA A 480 -24.96 4.89 -18.91
CA ALA A 480 -24.88 5.86 -20.00
C ALA A 480 -24.33 7.21 -19.52
N GLY A 481 -23.25 7.68 -20.13
CA GLY A 481 -22.59 8.95 -19.78
C GLY A 481 -21.76 8.95 -18.51
N ALA A 482 -21.71 7.82 -17.76
CA ALA A 482 -20.97 7.74 -16.52
C ALA A 482 -19.45 7.72 -16.75
N ARG A 483 -18.71 8.54 -15.98
CA ARG A 483 -17.24 8.54 -15.96
C ARG A 483 -16.67 7.57 -14.93
N GLY A 484 -17.50 7.16 -13.98
CA GLY A 484 -17.17 6.22 -12.92
C GLY A 484 -18.42 5.82 -12.14
N GLY A 485 -18.29 4.83 -11.27
CA GLY A 485 -19.40 4.31 -10.49
C GLY A 485 -18.98 3.34 -9.41
N LEU A 486 -19.98 2.81 -8.71
CA LEU A 486 -19.84 1.70 -7.80
C LEU A 486 -20.42 0.45 -8.46
N GLN A 487 -19.63 -0.62 -8.50
CA GLN A 487 -20.02 -1.92 -9.04
C GLN A 487 -20.15 -2.95 -7.93
N ALA A 488 -21.14 -3.85 -8.06
CA ALA A 488 -21.20 -5.10 -7.31
C ALA A 488 -20.83 -6.25 -8.24
N TRP A 489 -19.74 -6.93 -7.92
CA TRP A 489 -19.15 -8.00 -8.72
C TRP A 489 -19.28 -9.35 -8.03
N ASP A 490 -19.69 -10.37 -8.79
CA ASP A 490 -19.74 -11.75 -8.34
C ASP A 490 -18.37 -12.42 -8.63
N PRO A 491 -17.52 -12.63 -7.62
CA PRO A 491 -16.16 -13.14 -7.82
C PRO A 491 -16.13 -14.63 -8.21
N VAL A 492 -17.21 -15.37 -7.98
CA VAL A 492 -17.30 -16.80 -8.31
C VAL A 492 -17.66 -16.99 -9.79
N HIS A 493 -18.68 -16.25 -10.26
CA HIS A 493 -19.16 -16.37 -11.64
C HIS A 493 -18.56 -15.32 -12.56
N GLN A 494 -17.68 -14.46 -12.05
CA GLN A 494 -16.96 -13.42 -12.79
C GLN A 494 -17.90 -12.52 -13.60
N ARG A 495 -18.94 -11.97 -12.95
CA ARG A 495 -19.93 -11.15 -13.63
C ARG A 495 -20.41 -9.98 -12.79
N LEU A 496 -20.74 -8.91 -13.48
CA LEU A 496 -21.41 -7.75 -12.93
C LEU A 496 -22.83 -8.14 -12.47
N LYS A 497 -23.17 -7.79 -11.23
CA LYS A 497 -24.56 -7.95 -10.70
C LYS A 497 -25.35 -6.67 -10.87
N TRP A 498 -24.74 -5.54 -10.55
CA TRP A 498 -25.25 -4.20 -10.78
C TRP A 498 -24.13 -3.17 -10.76
N ASN A 499 -24.37 -2.02 -11.36
CA ASN A 499 -23.56 -0.82 -11.26
C ASN A 499 -24.44 0.42 -11.10
N ILE A 500 -23.91 1.42 -10.42
CA ILE A 500 -24.57 2.72 -10.28
C ILE A 500 -23.56 3.82 -10.59
N GLU A 501 -24.04 4.89 -11.22
CA GLU A 501 -23.26 6.09 -11.49
C GLU A 501 -22.92 6.83 -10.19
N GLY A 502 -21.79 7.48 -10.16
CA GLY A 502 -21.34 8.35 -9.07
C GLY A 502 -20.33 7.68 -8.16
N GLY A 503 -19.58 8.49 -7.41
CA GLY A 503 -18.57 8.01 -6.44
C GLY A 503 -17.44 7.17 -7.02
N GLY A 504 -17.36 7.04 -8.33
CA GLY A 504 -16.39 6.20 -9.03
C GLY A 504 -15.05 6.88 -9.25
N GLY A 505 -14.09 6.09 -9.64
CA GLY A 505 -12.73 6.54 -9.89
C GLY A 505 -11.92 6.68 -8.61
N ILE A 506 -11.30 7.83 -8.40
CA ILE A 506 -10.35 8.10 -7.31
C ILE A 506 -11.04 8.90 -6.17
N GLY A 507 -12.29 8.58 -5.84
CA GLY A 507 -13.07 9.42 -4.93
C GLY A 507 -13.20 8.91 -3.49
N GLY A 508 -13.23 7.62 -3.28
CA GLY A 508 -13.43 7.01 -1.96
C GLY A 508 -13.54 5.50 -2.02
N GLY A 509 -13.31 4.85 -0.90
CA GLY A 509 -13.42 3.40 -0.77
C GLY A 509 -14.77 2.95 -0.24
N THR A 510 -14.96 1.63 -0.20
CA THR A 510 -16.13 0.96 0.36
C THR A 510 -15.81 0.25 1.66
N ALA A 511 -16.84 0.04 2.47
CA ALA A 511 -16.85 -0.87 3.61
C ALA A 511 -18.23 -1.51 3.67
N THR A 512 -18.30 -2.75 4.08
CA THR A 512 -19.55 -3.49 4.24
C THR A 512 -19.75 -3.95 5.67
N THR A 513 -20.99 -4.17 6.06
CA THR A 513 -21.34 -4.61 7.43
C THR A 513 -22.31 -5.78 7.40
N ALA A 514 -22.45 -6.48 8.53
CA ALA A 514 -23.44 -7.53 8.71
C ALA A 514 -24.88 -6.98 8.83
N GLY A 515 -25.09 -5.68 8.85
CA GLY A 515 -26.42 -5.06 8.84
C GLY A 515 -27.12 -5.06 7.49
N ASN A 516 -26.39 -5.37 6.40
CA ASN A 516 -26.86 -5.45 5.00
C ASN A 516 -27.53 -4.16 4.50
#